data_4ff6534331043513ef0539fd2469c3c4
#
_entry.id   4ff6534331043513ef0539fd2469c3c4
#
_cell.length_a   1.000
_cell.length_b   1.000
_cell.length_c   1.000
_cell.angle_alpha   90.00
_cell.angle_beta   90.00
_cell.angle_gamma   90.00
#
_symmetry.space_group_name_H-M   'P 1'
#
loop_
_entity.id
_entity.type
_entity.pdbx_description
1 polymer ?
#
loop_
_entity_poly.entity_id
_entity_poly.type
_entity_poly.pdbx_seq_one_letter_code
_entity_poly.pdbx_strand_id
1 'polypeptide(L)'
;MTVDNEEKLFSLKWYVDCKDRVLKDIVAGFFPPANVDEMRLTYGLYFMHLMSLAEAVREYCPKSPQDRMAHALDGLGGKSGENNYRYLRETRNAVVHRGWDIAETGRVDHSGRVRLLAPPGDRVGRGANPPEAFAEYLDSVIMEVETRLGPSIELALNDAGFWDETRTAKDLQEEASRFVFEHPQLPDHVKKARMLLIDGESILRCREKLRGDLRASLKPKDLAGQLGMA
;
A
#
# COMPACT_ATOMS: atom_id res chain seq x y z
N MET A 1 21.30 -3.90 -14.08
CA MET A 1 20.05 -3.86 -13.28
C MET A 1 19.12 -4.91 -13.85
N THR A 2 18.76 -5.86 -13.07
CA THR A 2 18.19 -7.14 -13.45
C THR A 2 16.65 -7.08 -13.53
N VAL A 3 16.01 -8.11 -14.13
CA VAL A 3 14.57 -8.44 -14.12
C VAL A 3 13.86 -8.07 -12.81
N ASP A 4 14.59 -8.10 -11.71
CA ASP A 4 14.25 -7.77 -10.35
C ASP A 4 13.54 -6.39 -10.15
N ASN A 5 13.91 -5.34 -10.90
CA ASN A 5 13.30 -4.01 -10.71
C ASN A 5 11.93 -3.84 -11.39
N GLU A 6 11.58 -4.69 -12.35
CA GLU A 6 10.24 -4.68 -12.94
C GLU A 6 9.22 -5.33 -12.02
N GLU A 7 9.55 -6.50 -11.51
CA GLU A 7 8.69 -7.19 -10.55
C GLU A 7 8.42 -6.30 -9.34
N LYS A 8 9.44 -5.57 -8.90
CA LYS A 8 9.34 -4.58 -7.82
C LYS A 8 8.36 -3.45 -8.15
N LEU A 9 8.48 -2.84 -9.33
CA LEU A 9 7.60 -1.75 -9.76
C LEU A 9 6.14 -2.22 -9.86
N PHE A 10 5.91 -3.39 -10.48
CA PHE A 10 4.57 -3.97 -10.58
C PHE A 10 4.00 -4.33 -9.20
N SER A 11 4.81 -4.93 -8.33
CA SER A 11 4.37 -5.31 -6.98
C SER A 11 3.99 -4.10 -6.15
N LEU A 12 4.81 -3.04 -6.14
CA LEU A 12 4.51 -1.80 -5.43
C LEU A 12 3.23 -1.16 -5.97
N LYS A 13 3.11 -1.05 -7.29
CA LYS A 13 1.92 -0.48 -7.94
C LYS A 13 0.67 -1.30 -7.62
N TRP A 14 0.78 -2.63 -7.64
CA TRP A 14 -0.31 -3.52 -7.26
C TRP A 14 -0.82 -3.27 -5.83
N TYR A 15 0.09 -3.21 -4.84
CA TYR A 15 -0.32 -2.97 -3.45
C TYR A 15 -0.95 -1.59 -3.27
N VAL A 16 -0.41 -0.56 -3.93
CA VAL A 16 -0.99 0.78 -3.91
C VAL A 16 -2.38 0.79 -4.52
N ASP A 17 -2.57 0.19 -5.71
CA ASP A 17 -3.86 0.15 -6.40
C ASP A 17 -4.92 -0.62 -5.60
N CYS A 18 -4.55 -1.75 -5.01
CA CYS A 18 -5.44 -2.53 -4.16
C CYS A 18 -5.84 -1.74 -2.91
N LYS A 19 -4.87 -1.09 -2.24
CA LYS A 19 -5.13 -0.22 -1.09
C LYS A 19 -6.05 0.94 -1.46
N ASP A 20 -5.77 1.62 -2.57
CA ASP A 20 -6.53 2.79 -3.00
C ASP A 20 -7.96 2.43 -3.45
N ARG A 21 -8.16 1.23 -4.00
CA ARG A 21 -9.50 0.72 -4.30
C ARG A 21 -10.32 0.56 -3.04
N VAL A 22 -9.78 -0.10 -2.05
CA VAL A 22 -10.44 -0.31 -0.76
C VAL A 22 -10.65 1.01 -0.01
N LEU A 23 -9.69 1.93 -0.09
CA LEU A 23 -9.80 3.26 0.50
C LEU A 23 -11.01 4.05 -0.03
N LYS A 24 -11.35 3.91 -1.31
CA LYS A 24 -12.55 4.55 -1.88
C LYS A 24 -13.83 4.08 -1.20
N ASP A 25 -13.93 2.79 -0.89
CA ASP A 25 -15.09 2.22 -0.21
C ASP A 25 -15.18 2.73 1.24
N ILE A 26 -14.03 2.83 1.93
CA ILE A 26 -13.96 3.41 3.28
C ILE A 26 -14.39 4.88 3.25
N VAL A 27 -13.92 5.66 2.28
CA VAL A 27 -14.27 7.08 2.14
C VAL A 27 -15.75 7.26 1.78
N ALA A 28 -16.32 6.42 0.92
CA ALA A 28 -17.75 6.42 0.62
C ALA A 28 -18.60 6.18 1.88
N GLY A 29 -18.06 5.46 2.86
CA GLY A 29 -18.68 5.23 4.15
C GLY A 29 -19.71 4.11 4.14
N PHE A 30 -20.04 3.67 5.34
CA PHE A 30 -21.05 2.64 5.59
C PHE A 30 -22.22 3.27 6.35
N PHE A 31 -23.44 2.97 5.93
CA PHE A 31 -24.67 3.50 6.53
C PHE A 31 -25.59 2.36 6.92
N PRO A 32 -26.38 2.48 8.03
CA PRO A 32 -27.32 1.44 8.42
C PRO A 32 -28.42 1.18 7.37
N PRO A 33 -28.79 -0.10 7.14
CA PRO A 33 -28.21 -1.29 7.76
C PRO A 33 -26.87 -1.64 7.11
N ALA A 34 -25.76 -1.41 7.84
CA ALA A 34 -24.42 -1.72 7.34
C ALA A 34 -24.15 -3.22 7.35
N ASN A 35 -23.56 -3.72 6.29
CA ASN A 35 -23.08 -5.11 6.24
C ASN A 35 -21.74 -5.22 7.01
N VAL A 36 -21.80 -5.84 8.19
CA VAL A 36 -20.64 -6.02 9.08
C VAL A 36 -19.53 -6.81 8.41
N ASP A 37 -19.87 -7.83 7.61
CA ASP A 37 -18.85 -8.63 6.90
C ASP A 37 -18.15 -7.83 5.80
N GLU A 38 -18.88 -6.96 5.11
CA GLU A 38 -18.32 -6.03 4.13
C GLU A 38 -17.37 -5.03 4.80
N MET A 39 -17.75 -4.46 5.92
CA MET A 39 -16.90 -3.55 6.71
C MET A 39 -15.63 -4.26 7.18
N ARG A 40 -15.78 -5.47 7.75
CA ARG A 40 -14.65 -6.31 8.18
C ARG A 40 -13.66 -6.57 7.04
N LEU A 41 -14.19 -6.97 5.89
CA LEU A 41 -13.38 -7.23 4.70
C LEU A 41 -12.67 -5.97 4.23
N THR A 42 -13.39 -4.87 4.10
CA THR A 42 -12.89 -3.60 3.58
C THR A 42 -11.76 -3.04 4.45
N TYR A 43 -11.98 -2.88 5.75
CA TYR A 43 -10.93 -2.38 6.66
C TYR A 43 -9.77 -3.37 6.79
N GLY A 44 -10.06 -4.68 6.83
CA GLY A 44 -9.02 -5.71 6.87
C GLY A 44 -8.10 -5.69 5.65
N LEU A 45 -8.67 -5.59 4.46
CA LEU A 45 -7.92 -5.48 3.20
C LEU A 45 -7.09 -4.20 3.14
N TYR A 46 -7.60 -3.07 3.66
CA TYR A 46 -6.83 -1.84 3.71
C TYR A 46 -5.51 -2.03 4.48
N PHE A 47 -5.58 -2.51 5.74
CA PHE A 47 -4.38 -2.73 6.55
C PHE A 47 -3.46 -3.81 5.98
N MET A 48 -4.02 -4.84 5.35
CA MET A 48 -3.24 -5.87 4.67
C MET A 48 -2.41 -5.26 3.53
N HIS A 49 -3.03 -4.53 2.62
CA HIS A 49 -2.33 -3.93 1.47
C HIS A 49 -1.36 -2.82 1.87
N LEU A 50 -1.72 -2.00 2.86
CA LEU A 50 -0.84 -0.98 3.42
C LEU A 50 0.46 -1.59 3.96
N MET A 51 0.35 -2.63 4.76
CA MET A 51 1.53 -3.26 5.37
C MET A 51 2.32 -4.10 4.37
N SER A 52 1.66 -4.71 3.37
CA SER A 52 2.36 -5.39 2.26
C SER A 52 3.15 -4.39 1.41
N LEU A 53 2.60 -3.20 1.15
CA LEU A 53 3.34 -2.11 0.51
C LEU A 53 4.56 -1.70 1.33
N ALA A 54 4.40 -1.49 2.64
CA ALA A 54 5.49 -1.12 3.54
C ALA A 54 6.59 -2.19 3.59
N GLU A 55 6.22 -3.47 3.62
CA GLU A 55 7.14 -4.61 3.59
C GLU A 55 7.89 -4.69 2.25
N ALA A 56 7.20 -4.52 1.12
CA ALA A 56 7.82 -4.47 -0.20
C ALA A 56 8.83 -3.31 -0.32
N VAL A 57 8.47 -2.10 0.14
CA VAL A 57 9.40 -0.96 0.17
C VAL A 57 10.65 -1.28 1.00
N ARG A 58 10.50 -1.96 2.14
CA ARG A 58 11.63 -2.37 2.99
C ARG A 58 12.57 -3.33 2.28
N GLU A 59 12.05 -4.26 1.48
CA GLU A 59 12.88 -5.19 0.71
C GLU A 59 13.67 -4.48 -0.40
N TYR A 60 13.10 -3.42 -0.98
CA TYR A 60 13.70 -2.72 -2.11
C TYR A 60 14.61 -1.56 -1.70
N CYS A 61 14.44 -1.03 -0.49
CA CYS A 61 15.20 0.10 0.04
C CYS A 61 16.07 -0.36 1.22
N PRO A 62 17.34 -0.72 1.00
CA PRO A 62 18.20 -1.29 2.05
C PRO A 62 18.55 -0.32 3.19
N LYS A 63 18.28 0.98 3.03
CA LYS A 63 18.56 2.01 4.05
C LYS A 63 17.31 2.34 4.87
N SER A 64 16.95 1.46 5.80
CA SER A 64 15.97 1.68 6.89
C SER A 64 14.67 2.45 6.53
N PRO A 65 13.87 1.98 5.54
CA PRO A 65 12.60 2.64 5.22
C PRO A 65 11.61 2.56 6.36
N GLN A 66 11.74 1.55 7.24
CA GLN A 66 10.88 1.40 8.42
C GLN A 66 11.05 2.57 9.40
N ASP A 67 12.28 3.02 9.62
CA ASP A 67 12.55 4.16 10.50
C ASP A 67 11.95 5.45 9.91
N ARG A 68 11.99 5.61 8.58
CA ARG A 68 11.36 6.75 7.91
C ARG A 68 9.84 6.73 8.01
N MET A 69 9.22 5.57 7.83
CA MET A 69 7.78 5.41 7.98
C MET A 69 7.34 5.64 9.42
N ALA A 70 8.09 5.12 10.38
CA ALA A 70 7.87 5.40 11.80
C ALA A 70 8.02 6.89 12.07
N HIS A 71 9.09 7.54 11.59
CA HIS A 71 9.30 8.97 11.77
C HIS A 71 8.17 9.82 11.16
N ALA A 72 7.64 9.43 9.99
CA ALA A 72 6.51 10.12 9.37
C ALA A 72 5.24 10.11 10.24
N LEU A 73 5.09 9.10 11.09
CA LEU A 73 3.95 8.95 12.01
C LEU A 73 4.22 9.52 13.40
N ASP A 74 5.39 10.14 13.62
CA ASP A 74 5.76 10.65 14.95
C ASP A 74 4.84 11.78 15.41
N GLY A 75 4.56 11.79 16.72
CA GLY A 75 3.69 12.79 17.34
C GLY A 75 2.19 12.57 17.14
N LEU A 76 1.74 11.65 16.27
CA LEU A 76 0.32 11.35 16.13
C LEU A 76 -0.27 10.81 17.45
N GLY A 77 -1.39 11.39 17.87
CA GLY A 77 -2.03 11.04 19.14
C GLY A 77 -1.12 11.23 20.36
N GLY A 78 -0.08 12.07 20.27
CA GLY A 78 0.91 12.27 21.33
C GLY A 78 1.86 11.08 21.55
N LYS A 79 1.97 10.17 20.58
CA LYS A 79 2.76 8.94 20.67
C LYS A 79 3.97 8.95 19.73
N SER A 80 4.96 8.12 20.04
CA SER A 80 6.12 7.96 19.18
C SER A 80 5.76 7.31 17.85
N GLY A 81 6.49 7.66 16.80
CA GLY A 81 6.30 7.08 15.49
C GLY A 81 6.50 5.55 15.46
N GLU A 82 7.40 5.01 16.30
CA GLU A 82 7.59 3.58 16.47
C GLU A 82 6.33 2.91 17.04
N ASN A 83 5.69 3.50 18.05
CA ASN A 83 4.41 3.02 18.57
C ASN A 83 3.37 2.99 17.47
N ASN A 84 3.25 4.09 16.72
CA ASN A 84 2.23 4.26 15.69
C ASN A 84 2.42 3.29 14.53
N TYR A 85 3.66 3.12 14.05
CA TYR A 85 3.97 2.13 13.01
C TYR A 85 3.73 0.69 13.51
N ARG A 86 4.13 0.39 14.74
CA ARG A 86 3.89 -0.90 15.37
C ARG A 86 2.40 -1.17 15.53
N TYR A 87 1.57 -0.15 15.87
CA TYR A 87 0.13 -0.27 15.94
C TYR A 87 -0.48 -0.72 14.60
N LEU A 88 -0.10 -0.11 13.48
CA LEU A 88 -0.56 -0.50 12.15
C LEU A 88 -0.19 -1.96 11.82
N ARG A 89 1.05 -2.34 12.11
CA ARG A 89 1.54 -3.71 11.87
C ARG A 89 0.79 -4.73 12.71
N GLU A 90 0.59 -4.46 13.99
CA GLU A 90 -0.13 -5.38 14.88
C GLU A 90 -1.63 -5.44 14.56
N THR A 91 -2.24 -4.36 14.09
CA THR A 91 -3.62 -4.36 13.58
C THR A 91 -3.73 -5.32 12.38
N ARG A 92 -2.84 -5.20 11.39
CA ARG A 92 -2.79 -6.16 10.27
C ARG A 92 -2.60 -7.60 10.75
N ASN A 93 -1.67 -7.83 11.66
CA ASN A 93 -1.39 -9.16 12.20
C ASN A 93 -2.59 -9.74 12.97
N ALA A 94 -3.33 -8.90 13.68
CA ALA A 94 -4.54 -9.32 14.38
C ALA A 94 -5.61 -9.81 13.38
N VAL A 95 -5.85 -9.04 12.33
CA VAL A 95 -6.85 -9.39 11.30
C VAL A 95 -6.41 -10.63 10.50
N VAL A 96 -5.20 -10.61 9.93
CA VAL A 96 -4.77 -11.63 8.96
C VAL A 96 -4.40 -12.96 9.62
N HIS A 97 -3.68 -12.92 10.75
CA HIS A 97 -3.13 -14.14 11.35
C HIS A 97 -3.91 -14.64 12.57
N ARG A 98 -4.74 -13.79 13.18
CA ARG A 98 -5.49 -14.17 14.38
C ARG A 98 -6.99 -14.18 14.16
N GLY A 99 -7.46 -13.79 12.95
CA GLY A 99 -8.89 -13.75 12.61
C GLY A 99 -9.69 -12.76 13.48
N TRP A 100 -9.01 -11.70 14.00
CA TRP A 100 -9.69 -10.71 14.81
C TRP A 100 -10.69 -9.91 13.97
N ASP A 101 -11.88 -9.69 14.52
CA ASP A 101 -12.93 -8.92 13.87
C ASP A 101 -12.70 -7.42 14.05
N ILE A 102 -12.16 -6.77 13.02
CA ILE A 102 -11.91 -5.34 13.02
C ILE A 102 -13.21 -4.50 13.08
N ALA A 103 -14.35 -5.09 12.74
CA ALA A 103 -15.66 -4.45 12.77
C ALA A 103 -16.45 -4.72 14.08
N GLU A 104 -15.83 -5.36 15.10
CA GLU A 104 -16.48 -5.72 16.36
C GLU A 104 -17.12 -4.51 17.06
N THR A 105 -16.53 -3.32 16.95
CA THR A 105 -16.97 -2.13 17.69
C THR A 105 -17.17 -0.96 16.75
N GLY A 106 -18.40 -0.51 16.60
CA GLY A 106 -18.75 0.64 15.78
C GLY A 106 -19.76 1.56 16.46
N ARG A 107 -19.81 2.80 16.00
CA ARG A 107 -20.81 3.80 16.41
C ARG A 107 -21.40 4.47 15.18
N VAL A 108 -22.67 4.85 15.26
CA VAL A 108 -23.29 5.69 14.24
C VAL A 108 -23.06 7.14 14.66
N ASP A 109 -22.47 7.94 13.78
CA ASP A 109 -22.26 9.36 14.02
C ASP A 109 -23.50 10.20 13.69
N HIS A 110 -23.41 11.51 13.89
CA HIS A 110 -24.51 12.45 13.66
C HIS A 110 -24.97 12.53 12.19
N SER A 111 -24.13 12.11 11.24
CA SER A 111 -24.47 12.03 9.81
C SER A 111 -25.16 10.73 9.44
N GLY A 112 -25.32 9.79 10.38
CA GLY A 112 -25.85 8.46 10.17
C GLY A 112 -24.80 7.46 9.66
N ARG A 113 -23.52 7.83 9.55
CA ARG A 113 -22.43 6.97 9.11
C ARG A 113 -21.96 6.06 10.23
N VAL A 114 -21.70 4.79 9.92
CA VAL A 114 -21.08 3.86 10.84
C VAL A 114 -19.56 4.10 10.87
N ARG A 115 -19.02 4.41 12.03
CA ARG A 115 -17.58 4.59 12.26
C ARG A 115 -17.08 3.49 13.20
N LEU A 116 -16.03 2.78 12.79
CA LEU A 116 -15.39 1.77 13.61
C LEU A 116 -14.43 2.40 14.60
N LEU A 117 -14.49 1.99 15.85
CA LEU A 117 -13.49 2.39 16.85
C LEU A 117 -12.14 1.76 16.50
N ALA A 118 -11.07 2.53 16.67
CA ALA A 118 -9.73 2.00 16.58
C ALA A 118 -9.51 0.95 17.70
N PRO A 119 -9.07 -0.27 17.37
CA PRO A 119 -8.93 -1.32 18.36
C PRO A 119 -7.92 -0.93 19.44
N PRO A 120 -8.21 -1.21 20.72
CA PRO A 120 -7.26 -0.96 21.79
C PRO A 120 -6.02 -1.86 21.64
N GLY A 121 -4.89 -1.37 22.14
CA GLY A 121 -3.59 -2.01 21.92
C GLY A 121 -3.48 -3.44 22.44
N ASP A 122 -4.16 -3.77 23.53
CA ASP A 122 -4.21 -5.12 24.10
C ASP A 122 -4.96 -6.12 23.22
N ARG A 123 -5.86 -5.66 22.36
CA ARG A 123 -6.55 -6.48 21.36
C ARG A 123 -5.68 -6.77 20.14
N VAL A 124 -4.91 -5.79 19.68
CA VAL A 124 -4.09 -5.93 18.48
C VAL A 124 -2.65 -6.39 18.77
N GLY A 125 -2.05 -5.94 19.87
CA GLY A 125 -0.68 -6.27 20.24
C GLY A 125 -0.58 -7.51 21.14
N ARG A 126 0.65 -8.06 21.23
CA ARG A 126 1.01 -9.11 22.17
C ARG A 126 2.14 -8.62 23.09
N GLY A 127 2.14 -9.15 24.33
CA GLY A 127 3.19 -8.84 25.33
C GLY A 127 2.77 -7.75 26.33
N ALA A 128 3.72 -7.39 27.18
CA ALA A 128 3.48 -6.51 28.32
C ALA A 128 3.21 -5.03 27.94
N ASN A 129 3.71 -4.60 26.77
CA ASN A 129 3.55 -3.23 26.28
C ASN A 129 2.95 -3.24 24.86
N PRO A 130 1.64 -3.46 24.72
CA PRO A 130 1.01 -3.41 23.40
C PRO A 130 1.06 -1.98 22.84
N PRO A 131 1.10 -1.80 21.50
CA PRO A 131 1.07 -0.48 20.90
C PRO A 131 -0.33 0.12 21.08
N GLU A 132 -0.40 1.42 21.31
CA GLU A 132 -1.67 2.11 21.48
C GLU A 132 -2.12 2.77 20.19
N ALA A 133 -3.45 2.83 19.97
CA ALA A 133 -4.04 3.58 18.88
C ALA A 133 -3.73 5.08 19.00
N PHE A 134 -3.50 5.74 17.88
CA PHE A 134 -3.20 7.17 17.84
C PHE A 134 -4.40 8.04 17.42
N ALA A 135 -5.55 7.41 17.19
CA ALA A 135 -6.84 8.08 17.00
C ALA A 135 -7.98 7.20 17.53
N GLU A 136 -9.15 7.79 17.79
CA GLU A 136 -10.31 7.10 18.36
C GLU A 136 -10.98 6.16 17.33
N TYR A 137 -11.03 6.60 16.07
CA TYR A 137 -11.70 5.86 15.00
C TYR A 137 -10.71 5.35 13.96
N LEU A 138 -11.00 4.20 13.35
CA LEU A 138 -10.17 3.61 12.30
C LEU A 138 -10.06 4.49 11.04
N ASP A 139 -11.13 5.18 10.67
CA ASP A 139 -11.08 6.13 9.55
C ASP A 139 -10.15 7.32 9.84
N SER A 140 -10.11 7.80 11.08
CA SER A 140 -9.14 8.81 11.52
C SER A 140 -7.70 8.28 11.48
N VAL A 141 -7.46 7.03 11.91
CA VAL A 141 -6.15 6.37 11.76
C VAL A 141 -5.75 6.33 10.28
N ILE A 142 -6.66 5.91 9.40
CA ILE A 142 -6.41 5.79 7.96
C ILE A 142 -6.11 7.17 7.33
N MET A 143 -6.86 8.20 7.70
CA MET A 143 -6.65 9.56 7.22
C MET A 143 -5.23 10.07 7.52
N GLU A 144 -4.77 9.91 8.76
CA GLU A 144 -3.42 10.31 9.15
C GLU A 144 -2.34 9.51 8.41
N VAL A 145 -2.58 8.23 8.22
CA VAL A 145 -1.68 7.36 7.45
C VAL A 145 -1.58 7.79 5.98
N GLU A 146 -2.70 8.02 5.30
CA GLU A 146 -2.72 8.41 3.89
C GLU A 146 -2.09 9.79 3.64
N THR A 147 -2.16 10.68 4.63
CA THR A 147 -1.52 11.99 4.55
C THR A 147 0.01 11.90 4.66
N ARG A 148 0.54 10.94 5.43
CA ARG A 148 1.94 10.94 5.86
C ARG A 148 2.80 9.83 5.26
N LEU A 149 2.27 8.59 5.14
CA LEU A 149 3.09 7.46 4.72
C LEU A 149 3.42 7.48 3.23
N GLY A 150 2.51 7.93 2.36
CA GLY A 150 2.77 8.01 0.93
C GLY A 150 4.03 8.82 0.58
N PRO A 151 4.15 10.08 1.05
CA PRO A 151 5.36 10.88 0.83
C PRO A 151 6.62 10.25 1.43
N SER A 152 6.52 9.59 2.57
CA SER A 152 7.66 8.89 3.20
C SER A 152 8.14 7.71 2.35
N ILE A 153 7.21 6.96 1.78
CA ILE A 153 7.50 5.86 0.83
C ILE A 153 8.15 6.42 -0.45
N GLU A 154 7.60 7.50 -1.01
CA GLU A 154 8.17 8.14 -2.21
C GLU A 154 9.62 8.56 -1.96
N LEU A 155 9.89 9.18 -0.82
CA LEU A 155 11.25 9.61 -0.44
C LEU A 155 12.19 8.41 -0.29
N ALA A 156 11.74 7.32 0.34
CA ALA A 156 12.55 6.11 0.47
C ALA A 156 12.90 5.49 -0.89
N LEU A 157 11.94 5.45 -1.80
CA LEU A 157 12.14 4.96 -3.17
C LEU A 157 13.07 5.87 -3.97
N ASN A 158 12.96 7.19 -3.78
CA ASN A 158 13.86 8.16 -4.41
C ASN A 158 15.32 7.98 -3.96
N ASP A 159 15.55 7.85 -2.66
CA ASP A 159 16.89 7.65 -2.12
C ASP A 159 17.50 6.29 -2.52
N ALA A 160 16.68 5.33 -2.86
CA ALA A 160 17.11 4.04 -3.41
C ALA A 160 17.39 4.10 -4.92
N GLY A 161 17.19 5.24 -5.59
CA GLY A 161 17.33 5.38 -7.04
C GLY A 161 16.28 4.57 -7.82
N PHE A 162 15.13 4.30 -7.20
CA PHE A 162 14.08 3.45 -7.77
C PHE A 162 13.45 4.08 -9.02
N TRP A 163 13.41 5.41 -9.07
CA TRP A 163 12.79 6.16 -10.17
C TRP A 163 13.68 6.29 -11.40
N ASP A 164 14.99 6.03 -11.26
CA ASP A 164 15.95 6.23 -12.33
C ASP A 164 15.90 5.06 -13.31
N GLU A 165 15.39 5.30 -14.51
CA GLU A 165 15.50 4.34 -15.61
C GLU A 165 16.77 4.62 -16.39
N THR A 166 17.68 3.67 -16.36
CA THR A 166 18.98 3.76 -17.04
C THR A 166 19.03 2.95 -18.33
N ARG A 167 17.98 2.15 -18.62
CA ARG A 167 17.92 1.30 -19.81
C ARG A 167 17.31 2.04 -20.97
N THR A 168 17.90 1.87 -22.15
CA THR A 168 17.35 2.38 -23.40
C THR A 168 16.20 1.49 -23.90
N ALA A 169 15.42 2.00 -24.85
CA ALA A 169 14.40 1.21 -25.53
C ALA A 169 15.00 -0.07 -26.16
N LYS A 170 16.23 0.02 -26.68
CA LYS A 170 16.94 -1.14 -27.24
C LYS A 170 17.26 -2.19 -26.18
N ASP A 171 17.76 -1.78 -25.01
CA ASP A 171 18.06 -2.70 -23.91
C ASP A 171 16.79 -3.44 -23.46
N LEU A 172 15.66 -2.72 -23.35
CA LEU A 172 14.38 -3.27 -22.98
C LEU A 172 13.83 -4.25 -24.02
N GLN A 173 14.02 -3.93 -25.30
CA GLN A 173 13.62 -4.83 -26.38
C GLN A 173 14.45 -6.12 -26.39
N GLU A 174 15.77 -6.01 -26.19
CA GLU A 174 16.66 -7.16 -26.13
C GLU A 174 16.33 -8.08 -24.92
N GLU A 175 16.08 -7.48 -23.74
CA GLU A 175 15.69 -8.19 -22.53
C GLU A 175 14.36 -8.95 -22.71
N ALA A 176 13.32 -8.26 -23.22
CA ALA A 176 12.02 -8.87 -23.47
C ALA A 176 12.09 -9.98 -24.54
N SER A 177 12.89 -9.78 -25.59
CA SER A 177 13.11 -10.79 -26.63
C SER A 177 13.79 -12.04 -26.06
N ARG A 178 14.79 -11.85 -25.20
CA ARG A 178 15.49 -12.94 -24.52
C ARG A 178 14.53 -13.71 -23.61
N PHE A 179 13.72 -13.01 -22.80
CA PHE A 179 12.71 -13.63 -21.94
C PHE A 179 11.75 -14.51 -22.73
N VAL A 180 11.21 -14.00 -23.85
CA VAL A 180 10.30 -14.77 -24.72
C VAL A 180 10.99 -15.97 -25.34
N PHE A 181 12.24 -15.80 -25.81
CA PHE A 181 13.01 -16.89 -26.46
C PHE A 181 13.36 -18.01 -25.47
N GLU A 182 13.77 -17.68 -24.28
CA GLU A 182 14.20 -18.63 -23.24
C GLU A 182 13.03 -19.27 -22.48
N HIS A 183 11.77 -18.77 -22.66
CA HIS A 183 10.63 -19.27 -21.91
C HIS A 183 10.32 -20.74 -22.22
N PRO A 184 10.41 -21.67 -21.25
CA PRO A 184 10.41 -23.10 -21.50
C PRO A 184 9.06 -23.64 -21.99
N GLN A 185 7.97 -22.97 -21.63
CA GLN A 185 6.59 -23.42 -21.92
C GLN A 185 6.00 -22.79 -23.19
N LEU A 186 6.70 -21.87 -23.86
CA LEU A 186 6.20 -21.26 -25.08
C LEU A 186 6.60 -22.08 -26.31
N PRO A 187 5.63 -22.49 -27.17
CA PRO A 187 5.93 -23.11 -28.46
C PRO A 187 6.70 -22.15 -29.38
N ASP A 188 7.55 -22.70 -30.25
CA ASP A 188 8.45 -21.91 -31.11
C ASP A 188 7.69 -20.94 -32.04
N HIS A 189 6.54 -21.34 -32.58
CA HIS A 189 5.73 -20.45 -33.41
C HIS A 189 5.15 -19.26 -32.63
N VAL A 190 4.84 -19.46 -31.33
CA VAL A 190 4.39 -18.37 -30.43
C VAL A 190 5.56 -17.46 -30.06
N LYS A 191 6.75 -18.02 -29.82
CA LYS A 191 7.96 -17.23 -29.57
C LYS A 191 8.26 -16.31 -30.76
N LYS A 192 8.28 -16.87 -31.99
CA LYS A 192 8.50 -16.09 -33.22
C LYS A 192 7.47 -14.98 -33.40
N ALA A 193 6.19 -15.27 -33.24
CA ALA A 193 5.13 -14.27 -33.35
C ALA A 193 5.25 -13.15 -32.31
N ARG A 194 5.56 -13.49 -31.04
CA ARG A 194 5.75 -12.50 -29.97
C ARG A 194 6.97 -11.63 -30.17
N MET A 195 8.09 -12.18 -30.64
CA MET A 195 9.30 -11.40 -30.91
C MET A 195 9.07 -10.29 -31.94
N LEU A 196 8.18 -10.51 -32.93
CA LEU A 196 7.82 -9.49 -33.92
C LEU A 196 6.99 -8.34 -33.33
N LEU A 197 6.37 -8.54 -32.18
CA LEU A 197 5.52 -7.56 -31.51
C LEU A 197 6.23 -6.82 -30.37
N ILE A 198 7.47 -7.20 -30.04
CA ILE A 198 8.25 -6.55 -28.99
C ILE A 198 8.79 -5.22 -29.52
N ASP A 199 8.31 -4.13 -28.93
CA ASP A 199 8.74 -2.78 -29.22
C ASP A 199 9.27 -2.13 -27.94
N GLY A 200 10.58 -1.86 -27.94
CA GLY A 200 11.28 -1.28 -26.79
C GLY A 200 10.78 0.10 -26.41
N GLU A 201 10.37 0.91 -27.36
CA GLU A 201 9.79 2.24 -27.11
C GLU A 201 8.45 2.14 -26.41
N SER A 202 7.62 1.18 -26.80
CA SER A 202 6.35 0.92 -26.12
C SER A 202 6.55 0.42 -24.69
N ILE A 203 7.54 -0.45 -24.47
CA ILE A 203 7.91 -0.92 -23.11
C ILE A 203 8.37 0.25 -22.26
N LEU A 204 9.27 1.11 -22.78
CA LEU A 204 9.77 2.28 -22.08
C LEU A 204 8.63 3.23 -21.67
N ARG A 205 7.75 3.58 -22.61
CA ARG A 205 6.56 4.41 -22.31
C ARG A 205 5.64 3.80 -21.26
N CYS A 206 5.39 2.48 -21.32
CA CYS A 206 4.58 1.80 -20.31
C CYS A 206 5.21 1.89 -18.91
N ARG A 207 6.53 1.75 -18.82
CA ARG A 207 7.26 1.87 -17.55
C ARG A 207 7.25 3.28 -16.99
N GLU A 208 7.48 4.28 -17.84
CA GLU A 208 7.40 5.69 -17.43
C GLU A 208 6.01 6.05 -16.92
N LYS A 209 4.97 5.60 -17.63
CA LYS A 209 3.59 5.77 -17.19
C LYS A 209 3.35 5.09 -15.84
N LEU A 210 3.78 3.84 -15.66
CA LEU A 210 3.58 3.10 -14.43
C LEU A 210 4.28 3.77 -13.23
N ARG A 211 5.50 4.31 -13.43
CA ARG A 211 6.20 5.10 -12.41
C ARG A 211 5.47 6.40 -12.10
N GLY A 212 5.00 7.10 -13.12
CA GLY A 212 4.21 8.33 -12.95
C GLY A 212 2.93 8.07 -12.15
N ASP A 213 2.20 7.01 -12.49
CA ASP A 213 0.97 6.61 -11.80
C ASP A 213 1.25 6.20 -10.35
N LEU A 214 2.34 5.46 -10.09
CA LEU A 214 2.74 5.09 -8.73
C LEU A 214 3.10 6.33 -7.90
N ARG A 215 3.91 7.25 -8.44
CA ARG A 215 4.24 8.52 -7.79
C ARG A 215 3.00 9.34 -7.47
N ALA A 216 2.06 9.44 -8.41
CA ALA A 216 0.82 10.17 -8.20
C ALA A 216 -0.01 9.58 -7.05
N SER A 217 -0.03 8.26 -6.93
CA SER A 217 -0.75 7.55 -5.86
C SER A 217 -0.10 7.65 -4.48
N LEU A 218 1.19 8.00 -4.42
CA LEU A 218 1.94 8.21 -3.16
C LEU A 218 1.83 9.64 -2.62
N LYS A 219 1.23 10.57 -3.37
CA LYS A 219 1.00 11.94 -2.87
C LYS A 219 0.08 11.95 -1.65
N PRO A 220 0.22 12.95 -0.76
CA PRO A 220 -0.69 13.13 0.36
C PRO A 220 -2.15 13.17 -0.12
N LYS A 221 -3.03 12.47 0.58
CA LYS A 221 -4.45 12.47 0.29
C LYS A 221 -5.18 13.28 1.35
N ASP A 222 -5.80 14.37 0.94
CA ASP A 222 -6.71 15.11 1.82
C ASP A 222 -8.08 14.40 1.80
N LEU A 223 -8.30 13.59 2.80
CA LEU A 223 -9.54 12.84 2.99
C LEU A 223 -10.50 13.49 3.98
N ALA A 224 -10.08 14.54 4.70
CA ALA A 224 -10.87 15.13 5.78
C ALA A 224 -12.26 15.61 5.29
N GLY A 225 -12.31 16.34 4.20
CA GLY A 225 -13.57 16.80 3.60
C GLY A 225 -14.43 15.66 3.06
N GLN A 226 -13.82 14.57 2.59
CA GLN A 226 -14.54 13.41 2.03
C GLN A 226 -15.12 12.51 3.13
N LEU A 227 -14.49 12.47 4.30
CA LEU A 227 -14.95 11.70 5.46
C LEU A 227 -15.96 12.44 6.32
N GLY A 228 -16.32 13.71 5.97
CA GLY A 228 -17.25 14.50 6.77
C GLY A 228 -16.71 14.86 8.17
N MET A 229 -15.40 14.98 8.29
CA MET A 229 -14.68 15.22 9.57
C MET A 229 -14.29 16.71 9.71
N ALA A 230 -15.06 17.62 9.12
CA ALA A 230 -14.86 19.06 9.23
C ALA A 230 -15.47 19.63 10.51
#